data_2aa031c3831f864101d363d7de6a09e7
#
_entry.id   2aa031c3831f864101d363d7de6a09e7
#
_cell.length_a   1.000
_cell.length_b   1.000
_cell.length_c   1.000
_cell.angle_alpha   90.00
_cell.angle_beta   90.00
_cell.angle_gamma   90.00
#
_symmetry.space_group_name_H-M   'P 1'
#
loop_
_entity.id
_entity.type
_entity.pdbx_description
1 polymer ?
#
loop_
_entity_poly.entity_id
_entity_poly.type
_entity_poly.pdbx_seq_one_letter_code
_entity_poly.pdbx_strand_id
1 'polypeptide(L)'
;MTHGKPLGPVAFLATTVLLALLAGCASTSLLSSWESPDYRGGPMKTLAVFAMVKDDELRRFAEDRMVEKIPAGTRATAGHKLFDKPDEDKEKVRAALIEAGYDSVLVSRLVTVEKTQTYVPPHTHFIQTGPYVVASPYYGNFIGYYGQGFVIVQTTPGYTVENTTVVVETVLYKLPEDKPIWTATTRSLDPRSRPEMVEAISHIVEAELQKKGLVGGSTR
;
A
#
# COMPACT_ATOMS: atom_id res chain seq x y z
N MET A 1 0.31 23.48 43.86
CA MET A 1 -0.89 22.74 43.42
C MET A 1 -1.47 23.47 42.21
N THR A 2 -1.10 23.03 40.98
CA THR A 2 -1.57 23.62 39.73
C THR A 2 -2.76 22.82 39.22
N HIS A 3 -3.94 23.41 39.28
CA HIS A 3 -5.16 22.83 38.73
C HIS A 3 -5.14 22.96 37.22
N GLY A 4 -4.93 21.83 36.51
CA GLY A 4 -5.15 21.72 35.08
C GLY A 4 -6.65 21.89 34.77
N LYS A 5 -7.02 22.90 33.96
CA LYS A 5 -8.39 23.04 33.46
C LYS A 5 -8.73 21.87 32.52
N PRO A 6 -9.89 21.24 32.65
CA PRO A 6 -10.30 20.20 31.69
C PRO A 6 -10.52 20.86 30.31
N LEU A 7 -9.95 20.24 29.26
CA LEU A 7 -10.21 20.62 27.88
C LEU A 7 -11.71 20.44 27.60
N GLY A 8 -12.35 21.49 27.10
CA GLY A 8 -13.78 21.47 26.78
C GLY A 8 -14.11 20.52 25.61
N PRO A 9 -15.37 20.09 25.45
CA PRO A 9 -15.80 19.10 24.44
C PRO A 9 -15.46 19.52 23.00
N VAL A 10 -15.33 20.83 22.74
CA VAL A 10 -14.93 21.37 21.44
C VAL A 10 -13.47 21.04 21.10
N ALA A 11 -12.57 21.07 22.10
CA ALA A 11 -11.15 20.70 21.89
C ALA A 11 -11.01 19.19 21.62
N PHE A 12 -11.84 18.35 22.24
CA PHE A 12 -11.86 16.91 22.01
C PHE A 12 -12.36 16.60 20.58
N LEU A 13 -13.41 17.29 20.10
CA LEU A 13 -13.94 17.14 18.76
C LEU A 13 -12.92 17.59 17.68
N ALA A 14 -12.23 18.70 17.91
CA ALA A 14 -11.20 19.21 17.00
C ALA A 14 -10.00 18.25 16.88
N THR A 15 -9.59 17.63 17.99
CA THR A 15 -8.49 16.66 17.99
C THR A 15 -8.88 15.37 17.24
N THR A 16 -10.13 14.91 17.38
CA THR A 16 -10.62 13.71 16.68
C THR A 16 -10.72 13.95 15.17
N VAL A 17 -11.18 15.13 14.75
CA VAL A 17 -11.25 15.49 13.34
C VAL A 17 -9.85 15.65 12.72
N LEU A 18 -8.89 16.20 13.45
CA LEU A 18 -7.50 16.34 12.99
C LEU A 18 -6.81 14.96 12.85
N LEU A 19 -7.07 13.99 13.75
CA LEU A 19 -6.56 12.63 13.61
C LEU A 19 -7.16 11.91 12.39
N ALA A 20 -8.44 12.15 12.06
CA ALA A 20 -9.10 11.54 10.91
C ALA A 20 -8.55 12.05 9.56
N LEU A 21 -8.01 13.28 9.51
CA LEU A 21 -7.41 13.87 8.31
C LEU A 21 -5.98 13.34 8.02
N LEU A 22 -5.36 12.65 8.98
CA LEU A 22 -4.06 12.00 8.82
C LEU A 22 -4.14 10.58 8.24
N ALA A 23 -5.33 10.08 7.89
CA ALA A 23 -5.49 8.88 7.09
C ALA A 23 -4.95 9.16 5.68
N GLY A 24 -3.62 9.15 5.57
CA GLY A 24 -2.89 9.36 4.32
C GLY A 24 -3.39 8.36 3.27
N CYS A 25 -3.52 8.81 2.04
CA CYS A 25 -3.88 7.97 0.90
C CYS A 25 -2.94 6.77 0.87
N ALA A 26 -3.45 5.59 1.23
CA ALA A 26 -2.68 4.35 1.12
C ALA A 26 -2.33 4.16 -0.35
N SER A 27 -1.04 4.20 -0.67
CA SER A 27 -0.57 3.97 -2.04
C SER A 27 -0.79 2.52 -2.48
N THR A 28 -1.08 1.62 -1.54
CA THR A 28 -1.31 0.20 -1.76
C THR A 28 -2.76 -0.17 -1.50
N SER A 29 -3.37 -0.93 -2.41
CA SER A 29 -4.76 -1.36 -2.35
C SER A 29 -4.93 -2.81 -2.80
N LEU A 30 -5.96 -3.48 -2.29
CA LEU A 30 -6.40 -4.79 -2.76
C LEU A 30 -7.14 -4.61 -4.10
N LEU A 31 -6.70 -5.31 -5.15
CA LEU A 31 -7.38 -5.33 -6.45
C LEU A 31 -8.44 -6.43 -6.52
N SER A 32 -8.07 -7.62 -6.08
CA SER A 32 -8.93 -8.80 -6.10
C SER A 32 -8.56 -9.76 -4.99
N SER A 33 -9.53 -10.53 -4.55
CA SER A 33 -9.35 -11.65 -3.63
C SER A 33 -10.29 -12.76 -4.05
N TRP A 34 -9.80 -14.01 -4.01
CA TRP A 34 -10.57 -15.20 -4.32
C TRP A 34 -10.32 -16.25 -3.24
N GLU A 35 -11.34 -17.03 -2.94
CA GLU A 35 -11.30 -18.16 -2.03
C GLU A 35 -11.92 -19.38 -2.70
N SER A 36 -11.30 -20.55 -2.51
CA SER A 36 -11.80 -21.77 -3.08
C SER A 36 -13.18 -22.12 -2.51
N PRO A 37 -14.22 -22.29 -3.35
CA PRO A 37 -15.55 -22.69 -2.89
C PRO A 37 -15.58 -24.09 -2.30
N ASP A 38 -14.57 -24.90 -2.60
CA ASP A 38 -14.45 -26.28 -2.14
C ASP A 38 -13.74 -26.40 -0.78
N TYR A 39 -13.09 -25.31 -0.33
CA TYR A 39 -12.41 -25.32 0.96
C TYR A 39 -13.43 -25.20 2.10
N ARG A 40 -13.45 -26.24 2.98
CA ARG A 40 -14.29 -26.33 4.18
C ARG A 40 -13.47 -26.49 5.46
N GLY A 41 -12.15 -26.29 5.36
CA GLY A 41 -11.25 -26.38 6.51
C GLY A 41 -11.36 -25.16 7.44
N GLY A 42 -10.82 -25.30 8.63
CA GLY A 42 -10.63 -24.20 9.57
C GLY A 42 -9.35 -23.41 9.30
N PRO A 43 -8.94 -22.54 10.26
CA PRO A 43 -7.71 -21.77 10.13
C PRO A 43 -6.48 -22.67 10.06
N MET A 44 -5.47 -22.20 9.32
CA MET A 44 -4.16 -22.87 9.22
C MET A 44 -3.48 -22.90 10.58
N LYS A 45 -2.85 -24.02 10.91
CA LYS A 45 -2.11 -24.19 12.17
C LYS A 45 -0.64 -23.85 11.99
N THR A 46 -0.07 -24.24 10.86
CA THR A 46 1.36 -24.11 10.55
C THR A 46 1.55 -23.61 9.13
N LEU A 47 2.14 -22.41 9.00
CA LEU A 47 2.25 -21.67 7.76
C LEU A 47 3.72 -21.41 7.41
N ALA A 48 4.19 -21.88 6.25
CA ALA A 48 5.46 -21.43 5.69
C ALA A 48 5.22 -20.23 4.75
N VAL A 49 6.04 -19.19 4.86
CA VAL A 49 5.86 -17.93 4.11
C VAL A 49 7.04 -17.71 3.19
N PHE A 50 6.78 -17.57 1.90
CA PHE A 50 7.78 -17.34 0.86
C PHE A 50 7.50 -16.07 0.08
N ALA A 51 8.56 -15.31 -0.23
CA ALA A 51 8.52 -14.18 -1.14
C ALA A 51 9.39 -14.46 -2.37
N MET A 52 8.77 -14.50 -3.54
CA MET A 52 9.47 -14.74 -4.81
C MET A 52 10.02 -13.44 -5.38
N VAL A 53 11.13 -12.98 -4.81
CA VAL A 53 11.84 -11.74 -5.15
C VAL A 53 13.30 -12.06 -5.36
N LYS A 54 13.93 -11.48 -6.42
CA LYS A 54 15.35 -11.72 -6.75
C LYS A 54 16.34 -11.11 -5.74
N ASP A 55 15.97 -9.99 -5.15
CA ASP A 55 16.74 -9.29 -4.12
C ASP A 55 16.60 -10.06 -2.80
N ASP A 56 17.68 -10.66 -2.33
CA ASP A 56 17.68 -11.53 -1.14
C ASP A 56 17.36 -10.77 0.15
N GLU A 57 17.82 -9.53 0.27
CA GLU A 57 17.53 -8.69 1.43
C GLU A 57 16.04 -8.35 1.50
N LEU A 58 15.47 -7.92 0.36
CA LEU A 58 14.04 -7.64 0.26
C LEU A 58 13.19 -8.90 0.46
N ARG A 59 13.64 -10.06 -0.03
CA ARG A 59 12.98 -11.36 0.18
C ARG A 59 12.86 -11.67 1.66
N ARG A 60 13.99 -11.65 2.38
CA ARG A 60 14.04 -11.93 3.83
C ARG A 60 13.17 -10.95 4.61
N PHE A 61 13.27 -9.66 4.27
CA PHE A 61 12.46 -8.63 4.89
C PHE A 61 10.96 -8.87 4.68
N ALA A 62 10.54 -9.21 3.45
CA ALA A 62 9.13 -9.46 3.11
C ALA A 62 8.59 -10.69 3.84
N GLU A 63 9.37 -11.79 3.89
CA GLU A 63 9.00 -13.02 4.59
C GLU A 63 8.86 -12.77 6.10
N ASP A 64 9.85 -12.12 6.74
CA ASP A 64 9.80 -11.82 8.18
C ASP A 64 8.63 -10.88 8.50
N ARG A 65 8.40 -9.84 7.69
CA ARG A 65 7.32 -8.90 7.93
C ARG A 65 5.94 -9.55 7.80
N MET A 66 5.77 -10.44 6.82
CA MET A 66 4.53 -11.20 6.68
C MET A 66 4.31 -12.13 7.89
N VAL A 67 5.35 -12.81 8.34
CA VAL A 67 5.27 -13.68 9.54
C VAL A 67 4.87 -12.90 10.78
N GLU A 68 5.44 -11.71 10.98
CA GLU A 68 5.10 -10.84 12.12
C GLU A 68 3.62 -10.40 12.16
N LYS A 69 2.99 -10.29 10.99
CA LYS A 69 1.57 -9.92 10.88
C LYS A 69 0.62 -11.10 11.11
N ILE A 70 1.06 -12.34 10.91
CA ILE A 70 0.18 -13.51 11.12
C ILE A 70 -0.21 -13.61 12.60
N PRO A 71 -1.52 -13.66 12.91
CA PRO A 71 -2.00 -13.61 14.27
C PRO A 71 -1.67 -14.87 15.08
N ALA A 72 -1.64 -14.72 16.39
CA ALA A 72 -1.53 -15.82 17.32
C ALA A 72 -2.63 -16.86 17.06
N GLY A 73 -2.27 -18.14 17.03
CA GLY A 73 -3.13 -19.26 16.63
C GLY A 73 -2.71 -19.92 15.33
N THR A 74 -1.96 -19.23 14.48
CA THR A 74 -1.24 -19.81 13.34
C THR A 74 0.25 -19.62 13.55
N ARG A 75 1.01 -20.73 13.60
CA ARG A 75 2.48 -20.67 13.70
C ARG A 75 3.07 -20.43 12.32
N ALA A 76 3.51 -19.22 12.03
CA ALA A 76 4.13 -18.88 10.76
C ALA A 76 5.67 -18.93 10.85
N THR A 77 6.32 -19.32 9.77
CA THR A 77 7.80 -19.35 9.64
C THR A 77 8.21 -18.81 8.28
N ALA A 78 9.18 -17.91 8.27
CA ALA A 78 9.74 -17.34 7.05
C ALA A 78 10.56 -18.38 6.26
N GLY A 79 10.42 -18.39 4.96
CA GLY A 79 11.05 -19.36 4.06
C GLY A 79 12.57 -19.37 4.14
N HIS A 80 13.19 -18.19 4.29
CA HIS A 80 14.65 -18.07 4.44
C HIS A 80 15.22 -18.71 5.73
N LYS A 81 14.35 -19.00 6.72
CA LYS A 81 14.72 -19.74 7.94
C LYS A 81 14.59 -21.25 7.77
N LEU A 82 13.91 -21.68 6.71
CA LEU A 82 13.70 -23.09 6.39
C LEU A 82 14.67 -23.56 5.32
N PHE A 83 14.99 -22.68 4.35
CA PHE A 83 15.81 -22.99 3.19
C PHE A 83 16.78 -21.84 2.89
N ASP A 84 18.07 -22.17 2.73
CA ASP A 84 19.11 -21.16 2.48
C ASP A 84 19.01 -20.52 1.08
N LYS A 85 18.52 -21.29 0.10
CA LYS A 85 18.44 -20.85 -1.30
C LYS A 85 17.05 -21.06 -1.88
N PRO A 86 16.53 -20.08 -2.64
CA PRO A 86 15.19 -20.17 -3.27
C PRO A 86 15.14 -21.15 -4.47
N ASP A 87 16.30 -21.56 -5.01
CA ASP A 87 16.42 -22.43 -6.21
C ASP A 87 16.58 -23.92 -5.89
N GLU A 88 16.20 -24.36 -4.70
CA GLU A 88 16.20 -25.78 -4.37
C GLU A 88 15.12 -26.51 -5.20
N ASP A 89 15.35 -27.79 -5.40
CA ASP A 89 14.39 -28.69 -6.08
C ASP A 89 13.01 -28.57 -5.41
N LYS A 90 12.03 -28.12 -6.18
CA LYS A 90 10.67 -27.81 -5.70
C LYS A 90 10.00 -28.99 -5.00
N GLU A 91 10.23 -30.20 -5.51
CA GLU A 91 9.68 -31.42 -4.89
C GLU A 91 10.33 -31.71 -3.55
N LYS A 92 11.61 -31.44 -3.39
CA LYS A 92 12.31 -31.56 -2.10
C LYS A 92 11.82 -30.51 -1.10
N VAL A 93 11.63 -29.26 -1.52
CA VAL A 93 11.07 -28.22 -0.67
C VAL A 93 9.68 -28.63 -0.17
N ARG A 94 8.82 -29.09 -1.08
CA ARG A 94 7.47 -29.55 -0.74
C ARG A 94 7.51 -30.74 0.23
N ALA A 95 8.31 -31.75 -0.04
CA ALA A 95 8.46 -32.92 0.82
C ALA A 95 8.96 -32.54 2.21
N ALA A 96 9.98 -31.68 2.30
CA ALA A 96 10.53 -31.21 3.56
C ALA A 96 9.50 -30.39 4.39
N LEU A 97 8.66 -29.56 3.75
CA LEU A 97 7.61 -28.84 4.44
C LEU A 97 6.55 -29.79 5.02
N ILE A 98 6.14 -30.81 4.26
CA ILE A 98 5.18 -31.81 4.72
C ILE A 98 5.77 -32.63 5.89
N GLU A 99 7.02 -33.08 5.77
CA GLU A 99 7.74 -33.81 6.82
C GLU A 99 7.91 -32.97 8.10
N ALA A 100 8.17 -31.68 7.96
CA ALA A 100 8.27 -30.72 9.08
C ALA A 100 6.90 -30.36 9.69
N GLY A 101 5.79 -30.89 9.15
CA GLY A 101 4.44 -30.71 9.67
C GLY A 101 3.79 -29.36 9.32
N TYR A 102 4.21 -28.72 8.22
CA TYR A 102 3.48 -27.57 7.69
C TYR A 102 2.21 -28.02 6.99
N ASP A 103 1.11 -27.34 7.31
CA ASP A 103 -0.21 -27.63 6.71
C ASP A 103 -0.58 -26.65 5.62
N SER A 104 0.21 -25.58 5.44
CA SER A 104 -0.04 -24.54 4.44
C SER A 104 1.22 -23.78 4.05
N VAL A 105 1.17 -23.17 2.86
CA VAL A 105 2.23 -22.31 2.31
C VAL A 105 1.61 -21.03 1.74
N LEU A 106 2.12 -19.89 2.17
CA LEU A 106 1.79 -18.59 1.62
C LEU A 106 2.94 -18.12 0.72
N VAL A 107 2.65 -17.87 -0.55
CA VAL A 107 3.64 -17.44 -1.53
C VAL A 107 3.24 -16.10 -2.10
N SER A 108 4.11 -15.09 -1.96
CA SER A 108 3.95 -13.78 -2.59
C SER A 108 4.91 -13.64 -3.76
N ARG A 109 4.43 -13.24 -4.92
CA ARG A 109 5.26 -13.00 -6.11
C ARG A 109 4.99 -11.65 -6.74
N LEU A 110 6.03 -11.03 -7.26
CA LEU A 110 5.93 -9.85 -8.08
C LEU A 110 5.37 -10.23 -9.46
N VAL A 111 4.21 -9.65 -9.82
CA VAL A 111 3.57 -9.89 -11.14
C VAL A 111 4.11 -8.92 -12.16
N THR A 112 4.10 -7.62 -11.83
CA THR A 112 4.59 -6.58 -12.75
C THR A 112 5.09 -5.34 -11.98
N VAL A 113 6.02 -4.64 -12.61
CA VAL A 113 6.40 -3.26 -12.29
C VAL A 113 6.27 -2.46 -13.57
N GLU A 114 5.31 -1.58 -13.61
CA GLU A 114 5.04 -0.73 -14.75
C GLU A 114 5.41 0.72 -14.42
N LYS A 115 6.17 1.35 -15.31
CA LYS A 115 6.54 2.77 -15.22
C LYS A 115 5.88 3.51 -16.37
N THR A 116 5.02 4.45 -16.03
CA THR A 116 4.31 5.29 -16.99
C THR A 116 4.79 6.72 -16.86
N GLN A 117 5.17 7.34 -17.98
CA GLN A 117 5.54 8.74 -18.03
C GLN A 117 4.37 9.56 -18.57
N THR A 118 3.91 10.54 -17.78
CA THR A 118 2.85 11.46 -18.18
C THR A 118 3.44 12.85 -18.33
N TYR A 119 3.32 13.43 -19.54
CA TYR A 119 3.70 14.80 -19.78
C TYR A 119 2.59 15.74 -19.35
N VAL A 120 2.88 16.66 -18.42
CA VAL A 120 2.01 17.75 -18.02
C VAL A 120 2.39 18.99 -18.82
N PRO A 121 1.49 19.49 -19.68
CA PRO A 121 1.81 20.65 -20.52
C PRO A 121 1.99 21.92 -19.67
N PRO A 122 2.69 22.92 -20.19
CA PRO A 122 2.84 24.20 -19.50
C PRO A 122 1.50 24.89 -19.30
N HIS A 123 1.33 25.49 -18.14
CA HIS A 123 0.14 26.28 -17.80
C HIS A 123 0.52 27.73 -17.60
N THR A 124 -0.25 28.63 -18.22
CA THR A 124 -0.09 30.07 -18.06
C THR A 124 -1.25 30.61 -17.24
N HIS A 125 -0.94 31.23 -16.12
CA HIS A 125 -1.88 31.96 -15.29
C HIS A 125 -1.70 33.47 -15.47
N PHE A 126 -2.83 34.15 -15.67
CA PHE A 126 -2.88 35.61 -15.70
C PHE A 126 -3.34 36.08 -14.32
N ILE A 127 -2.47 36.75 -13.59
CA ILE A 127 -2.80 37.34 -12.29
C ILE A 127 -2.95 38.82 -12.52
N GLN A 128 -4.17 39.33 -12.41
CA GLN A 128 -4.45 40.73 -12.45
C GLN A 128 -4.32 41.32 -11.05
N THR A 129 -3.38 42.28 -10.88
CA THR A 129 -3.20 42.99 -9.63
C THR A 129 -3.82 44.40 -9.78
N GLY A 130 -4.88 44.66 -9.02
CA GLY A 130 -5.56 45.94 -9.00
C GLY A 130 -7.05 45.88 -9.34
N PRO A 131 -7.82 46.93 -9.13
CA PRO A 131 -9.24 46.95 -9.42
C PRO A 131 -9.47 46.82 -10.92
N TYR A 132 -10.47 46.01 -11.28
CA TYR A 132 -10.90 45.81 -12.66
C TYR A 132 -11.55 47.12 -13.15
N VAL A 133 -10.80 47.93 -13.86
CA VAL A 133 -11.37 49.09 -14.58
C VAL A 133 -11.69 48.58 -15.99
N VAL A 134 -12.98 48.41 -16.29
CA VAL A 134 -13.44 48.20 -17.65
C VAL A 134 -12.84 49.28 -18.51
N ALA A 135 -12.05 48.91 -19.50
CA ALA A 135 -11.37 49.87 -20.38
C ALA A 135 -12.38 50.87 -20.96
N SER A 136 -12.44 52.05 -20.34
CA SER A 136 -13.07 53.18 -20.99
C SER A 136 -12.12 53.62 -22.09
N PRO A 137 -12.61 53.90 -23.32
CA PRO A 137 -11.76 54.36 -24.41
C PRO A 137 -11.18 55.78 -24.16
N TYR A 138 -11.35 56.30 -22.97
CA TYR A 138 -10.89 57.63 -22.58
C TYR A 138 -9.66 57.54 -21.66
N TYR A 139 -8.49 57.44 -22.24
CA TYR A 139 -7.20 57.64 -21.54
C TYR A 139 -6.99 59.14 -21.26
N GLY A 140 -7.95 59.79 -20.51
CA GLY A 140 -8.01 61.23 -20.42
C GLY A 140 -7.01 61.89 -19.50
N ASN A 141 -6.31 61.14 -18.61
CA ASN A 141 -5.30 61.73 -17.74
C ASN A 141 -4.27 60.71 -17.23
N PHE A 142 -3.09 61.20 -16.83
CA PHE A 142 -1.97 60.40 -16.33
C PHE A 142 -2.33 59.55 -15.09
N ILE A 143 -3.12 60.08 -14.18
CA ILE A 143 -3.49 59.38 -12.92
C ILE A 143 -4.39 58.18 -13.21
N GLY A 144 -5.31 58.31 -14.15
CA GLY A 144 -6.18 57.17 -14.58
C GLY A 144 -5.39 56.04 -15.26
N TYR A 145 -4.33 56.39 -15.99
CA TYR A 145 -3.44 55.40 -16.60
C TYR A 145 -2.50 54.76 -15.57
N TYR A 146 -1.96 55.57 -14.64
CA TYR A 146 -1.02 55.09 -13.61
C TYR A 146 -1.69 54.20 -12.55
N GLY A 147 -2.99 54.38 -12.32
CA GLY A 147 -3.79 53.56 -11.40
C GLY A 147 -4.24 52.21 -11.95
N GLN A 148 -3.92 51.86 -13.21
CA GLN A 148 -4.27 50.58 -13.78
C GLN A 148 -3.36 49.47 -13.22
N GLY A 149 -3.98 48.35 -12.77
CA GLY A 149 -3.25 47.20 -12.27
C GLY A 149 -2.43 46.53 -13.37
N PHE A 150 -1.34 45.92 -12.98
CA PHE A 150 -0.51 45.11 -13.88
C PHE A 150 -1.09 43.69 -14.03
N VAL A 151 -0.99 43.17 -15.25
CA VAL A 151 -1.22 41.76 -15.50
C VAL A 151 0.12 41.03 -15.37
N ILE A 152 0.25 40.20 -14.37
CA ILE A 152 1.40 39.32 -14.22
C ILE A 152 1.10 38.01 -14.95
N VAL A 153 1.92 37.71 -15.92
CA VAL A 153 1.85 36.41 -16.64
C VAL A 153 2.81 35.45 -15.96
N GLN A 154 2.27 34.46 -15.27
CA GLN A 154 3.06 33.39 -14.66
C GLN A 154 2.91 32.14 -15.49
N THR A 155 4.00 31.70 -16.11
CA THR A 155 4.04 30.43 -16.86
C THR A 155 4.76 29.38 -16.04
N THR A 156 4.08 28.28 -15.74
CA THR A 156 4.70 27.08 -15.20
C THR A 156 5.16 26.22 -16.39
N PRO A 157 6.46 25.94 -16.53
CA PRO A 157 6.96 25.06 -17.60
C PRO A 157 6.30 23.70 -17.57
N GLY A 158 6.14 23.07 -18.71
CA GLY A 158 5.72 21.68 -18.79
C GLY A 158 6.77 20.77 -18.14
N TYR A 159 6.31 19.69 -17.51
CA TYR A 159 7.17 18.71 -16.84
C TYR A 159 6.63 17.29 -17.06
N THR A 160 7.50 16.29 -16.92
CA THR A 160 7.12 14.89 -17.01
C THR A 160 7.04 14.30 -15.61
N VAL A 161 5.94 13.61 -15.32
CA VAL A 161 5.74 12.83 -14.08
C VAL A 161 5.93 11.36 -14.43
N GLU A 162 6.79 10.66 -13.69
CA GLU A 162 6.93 9.22 -13.76
C GLU A 162 6.09 8.60 -12.64
N ASN A 163 5.14 7.75 -13.02
CA ASN A 163 4.32 6.98 -12.07
C ASN A 163 4.76 5.52 -12.12
N THR A 164 4.92 4.90 -10.97
CA THR A 164 5.30 3.49 -10.83
C THR A 164 4.13 2.70 -10.26
N THR A 165 3.70 1.67 -10.97
CA THR A 165 2.69 0.71 -10.50
C THR A 165 3.36 -0.62 -10.23
N VAL A 166 3.20 -1.15 -9.01
CA VAL A 166 3.70 -2.47 -8.62
C VAL A 166 2.51 -3.36 -8.30
N VAL A 167 2.46 -4.54 -8.92
CA VAL A 167 1.41 -5.54 -8.68
C VAL A 167 2.04 -6.79 -8.09
N VAL A 168 1.50 -7.21 -6.94
CA VAL A 168 1.93 -8.43 -6.24
C VAL A 168 0.73 -9.36 -6.08
N GLU A 169 0.94 -10.62 -6.42
CA GLU A 169 0.00 -11.71 -6.17
C GLU A 169 0.46 -12.52 -4.99
N THR A 170 -0.46 -12.83 -4.08
CA THR A 170 -0.22 -13.72 -2.93
C THR A 170 -1.21 -14.87 -2.98
N VAL A 171 -0.69 -16.09 -2.83
CA VAL A 171 -1.47 -17.33 -2.91
C VAL A 171 -1.23 -18.17 -1.66
N LEU A 172 -2.31 -18.66 -1.05
CA LEU A 172 -2.28 -19.61 0.04
C LEU A 172 -2.60 -21.00 -0.50
N TYR A 173 -1.65 -21.92 -0.31
CA TYR A 173 -1.79 -23.33 -0.67
C TYR A 173 -2.03 -24.18 0.56
N LYS A 174 -2.88 -25.18 0.43
CA LYS A 174 -3.09 -26.23 1.44
C LYS A 174 -2.18 -27.42 1.16
N LEU A 175 -1.46 -27.90 2.18
CA LEU A 175 -0.67 -29.11 2.14
C LEU A 175 -1.41 -30.27 2.84
N PRO A 176 -1.20 -31.52 2.42
CA PRO A 176 -0.31 -31.97 1.33
C PRO A 176 -0.93 -31.91 -0.07
N GLU A 177 -2.19 -31.48 -0.22
CA GLU A 177 -2.95 -31.53 -1.48
C GLU A 177 -2.37 -30.61 -2.55
N ASP A 178 -1.52 -29.64 -2.19
CA ASP A 178 -0.90 -28.64 -3.06
C ASP A 178 -1.92 -27.84 -3.89
N LYS A 179 -3.07 -27.55 -3.26
CA LYS A 179 -4.16 -26.82 -3.89
C LYS A 179 -4.22 -25.37 -3.39
N PRO A 180 -4.39 -24.40 -4.29
CA PRO A 180 -4.65 -23.04 -3.89
C PRO A 180 -6.04 -22.94 -3.24
N ILE A 181 -6.09 -22.38 -2.04
CA ILE A 181 -7.34 -22.21 -1.30
C ILE A 181 -7.74 -20.74 -1.20
N TRP A 182 -6.79 -19.84 -1.40
CA TRP A 182 -7.04 -18.41 -1.42
C TRP A 182 -5.98 -17.68 -2.25
N THR A 183 -6.39 -16.60 -2.92
CA THR A 183 -5.49 -15.70 -3.63
C THR A 183 -5.87 -14.25 -3.38
N ALA A 184 -4.89 -13.36 -3.42
CA ALA A 184 -5.11 -11.91 -3.45
C ALA A 184 -4.13 -11.25 -4.40
N THR A 185 -4.60 -10.22 -5.09
CA THR A 185 -3.77 -9.33 -5.90
C THR A 185 -3.80 -7.94 -5.29
N THR A 186 -2.63 -7.40 -4.99
CA THR A 186 -2.46 -6.04 -4.48
C THR A 186 -1.78 -5.16 -5.51
N ARG A 187 -2.09 -3.87 -5.49
CA ARG A 187 -1.49 -2.84 -6.34
C ARG A 187 -0.98 -1.70 -5.49
N SER A 188 0.27 -1.33 -5.69
CA SER A 188 0.89 -0.15 -5.11
C SER A 188 1.16 0.90 -6.19
N LEU A 189 0.70 2.12 -5.98
CA LEU A 189 0.92 3.27 -6.86
C LEU A 189 1.94 4.18 -6.20
N ASP A 190 3.02 4.47 -6.92
CA ASP A 190 4.11 5.35 -6.48
C ASP A 190 4.57 5.08 -5.04
N PRO A 191 4.94 3.83 -4.72
CA PRO A 191 5.36 3.49 -3.37
C PRO A 191 6.61 4.30 -2.98
N ARG A 192 6.58 4.95 -1.82
CA ARG A 192 7.69 5.80 -1.34
C ARG A 192 8.96 5.00 -1.11
N SER A 193 8.81 3.76 -0.67
CA SER A 193 9.91 2.83 -0.46
C SER A 193 9.45 1.37 -0.58
N ARG A 194 10.41 0.47 -0.87
CA ARG A 194 10.14 -0.98 -0.87
C ARG A 194 9.67 -1.50 0.50
N PRO A 195 10.30 -1.12 1.63
CA PRO A 195 9.84 -1.54 2.95
C PRO A 195 8.40 -1.10 3.27
N GLU A 196 8.03 0.16 2.97
CA GLU A 196 6.68 0.67 3.19
C GLU A 196 5.65 -0.10 2.35
N MET A 197 5.98 -0.41 1.10
CA MET A 197 5.14 -1.23 0.23
C MET A 197 4.94 -2.64 0.80
N VAL A 198 6.00 -3.30 1.24
CA VAL A 198 5.93 -4.63 1.86
C VAL A 198 5.06 -4.61 3.12
N GLU A 199 5.23 -3.58 3.96
CA GLU A 199 4.41 -3.41 5.17
C GLU A 199 2.91 -3.30 4.83
N ALA A 200 2.57 -2.47 3.85
CA ALA A 200 1.19 -2.27 3.42
C ALA A 200 0.59 -3.55 2.80
N ILE A 201 1.35 -4.26 1.96
CA ILE A 201 0.92 -5.55 1.38
C ILE A 201 0.69 -6.57 2.48
N SER A 202 1.63 -6.70 3.43
CA SER A 202 1.53 -7.67 4.53
C SER A 202 0.29 -7.42 5.40
N HIS A 203 -0.03 -6.15 5.67
CA HIS A 203 -1.23 -5.78 6.41
C HIS A 203 -2.53 -6.14 5.65
N ILE A 204 -2.58 -5.86 4.33
CA ILE A 204 -3.75 -6.19 3.51
C ILE A 204 -3.97 -7.70 3.45
N VAL A 205 -2.90 -8.47 3.24
CA VAL A 205 -2.95 -9.93 3.17
C VAL A 205 -3.40 -10.52 4.50
N GLU A 206 -2.83 -10.07 5.61
CA GLU A 206 -3.21 -10.50 6.96
C GLU A 206 -4.69 -10.23 7.23
N ALA A 207 -5.16 -9.00 6.98
CA ALA A 207 -6.55 -8.61 7.20
C ALA A 207 -7.53 -9.45 6.38
N GLU A 208 -7.20 -9.75 5.12
CA GLU A 208 -8.04 -10.63 4.27
C GLU A 208 -8.02 -12.08 4.75
N LEU A 209 -6.86 -12.63 5.14
CA LEU A 209 -6.78 -13.98 5.69
C LEU A 209 -7.56 -14.14 7.00
N GLN A 210 -7.50 -13.15 7.89
CA GLN A 210 -8.31 -13.13 9.11
C GLN A 210 -9.80 -13.03 8.82
N LYS A 211 -10.21 -12.10 7.96
CA LYS A 211 -11.60 -11.91 7.54
C LYS A 211 -12.22 -13.20 6.97
N LYS A 212 -11.40 -14.01 6.28
CA LYS A 212 -11.78 -15.31 5.74
C LYS A 212 -11.68 -16.47 6.74
N GLY A 213 -11.15 -16.21 7.94
CA GLY A 213 -10.94 -17.24 8.95
C GLY A 213 -9.86 -18.28 8.57
N LEU A 214 -8.93 -17.89 7.68
CA LEU A 214 -7.86 -18.76 7.21
C LEU A 214 -6.64 -18.77 8.12
N VAL A 215 -6.47 -17.74 8.94
CA VAL A 215 -5.42 -17.63 9.97
C VAL A 215 -5.99 -17.13 11.30
N GLY A 216 -5.26 -17.39 12.38
CA GLY A 216 -5.72 -17.04 13.73
C GLY A 216 -6.60 -18.12 14.35
N GLY A 217 -6.63 -18.17 15.70
CA GLY A 217 -7.57 -19.02 16.43
C GLY A 217 -8.98 -18.48 16.27
N SER A 218 -9.94 -19.34 15.98
CA SER A 218 -11.37 -19.00 16.02
C SER A 218 -11.72 -18.52 17.43
N THR A 219 -11.87 -17.21 17.61
CA THR A 219 -12.62 -16.67 18.75
C THR A 219 -14.10 -16.94 18.46
N ARG A 220 -14.58 -18.10 18.93
CA ARG A 220 -16.00 -18.33 19.22
C ARG A 220 -16.29 -17.91 20.64
#